data_a6f9162f5a17627205e9216e6fe93b0e
#
_entry.id   a6f9162f5a17627205e9216e6fe93b0e
#
_cell.length_a   1.000
_cell.length_b   1.000
_cell.length_c   1.000
_cell.angle_alpha   90.00
_cell.angle_beta   90.00
_cell.angle_gamma   90.00
#
_symmetry.space_group_name_H-M   'P 1'
#
loop_
_entity.id
_entity.type
_entity.pdbx_description
1 polymer ?
#
loop_
_entity_poly.entity_id
_entity_poly.type
_entity_poly.pdbx_seq_one_letter_code
_entity_poly.pdbx_strand_id
1 'polypeptide(L)'
;MSSIIKIARDVEDLIKESEEDFRDFDLSHSIAEAQMFDNVSFWSITESMRQSEYIGCQFNKCSFYKLDMEFAEFNTSTFEDCDFDRADLHGAHFRGAVFLGTNTDFHDAAIALVDFTQSIFANVDFSGTYAPGAEFAECSLKGANFTEAILRGANFTRADLRGADFSGADLTDVEFESAIIDDTTILPEEH
;
A
#
# COMPACT_ATOMS: atom_id res chain seq x y z
N MET A 1 15.43 20.52 19.28
CA MET A 1 16.04 20.77 17.96
C MET A 1 16.02 19.44 17.26
N SER A 2 15.07 19.31 16.35
CA SER A 2 14.84 18.05 15.63
C SER A 2 16.01 17.79 14.71
N SER A 3 16.69 16.69 14.89
CA SER A 3 17.72 16.22 13.97
C SER A 3 17.02 15.71 12.73
N ILE A 4 16.89 16.54 11.70
CA ILE A 4 16.54 16.07 10.36
C ILE A 4 17.73 15.23 9.92
N ILE A 5 17.60 13.92 10.03
CA ILE A 5 18.57 13.01 9.46
C ILE A 5 18.46 13.17 7.96
N LYS A 6 19.50 13.68 7.31
CA LYS A 6 19.64 13.71 5.85
C LYS A 6 19.98 12.29 5.38
N ILE A 7 18.95 11.52 5.07
CA ILE A 7 19.04 10.07 4.96
C ILE A 7 19.45 9.57 3.57
N ALA A 8 19.60 10.40 2.56
CA ALA A 8 20.00 9.92 1.23
C ALA A 8 21.35 9.14 1.20
N ARG A 9 22.24 9.35 2.18
CA ARG A 9 23.46 8.54 2.34
C ARG A 9 23.40 7.57 3.51
N ASP A 10 22.71 7.95 4.58
CA ASP A 10 22.74 7.20 5.84
C ASP A 10 21.90 5.93 5.79
N VAL A 11 20.76 5.90 5.03
CA VAL A 11 19.96 4.68 4.84
C VAL A 11 20.70 3.69 3.93
N GLU A 12 21.35 4.14 2.85
CA GLU A 12 22.17 3.24 2.00
C GLU A 12 23.36 2.63 2.75
N ASP A 13 24.01 3.41 3.60
CA ASP A 13 25.16 2.93 4.39
C ASP A 13 24.67 2.00 5.50
N LEU A 14 23.53 2.29 6.13
CA LEU A 14 22.89 1.41 7.11
C LEU A 14 22.42 0.08 6.48
N ILE A 15 21.86 0.12 5.25
CA ILE A 15 21.48 -1.09 4.51
C ILE A 15 22.69 -1.94 4.16
N LYS A 16 23.82 -1.35 3.82
CA LYS A 16 25.06 -2.07 3.48
C LYS A 16 25.80 -2.62 4.68
N GLU A 17 25.65 -2.01 5.85
CA GLU A 17 26.33 -2.42 7.09
C GLU A 17 25.50 -3.40 7.93
N SER A 18 24.19 -3.47 7.73
CA SER A 18 23.31 -4.40 8.43
C SER A 18 22.87 -5.52 7.50
N GLU A 19 23.46 -6.71 7.64
CA GLU A 19 22.79 -7.97 7.25
C GLU A 19 21.57 -8.25 8.15
N GLU A 20 21.10 -7.26 8.93
CA GLU A 20 20.14 -7.41 10.01
C GLU A 20 19.06 -6.32 9.98
N ASP A 21 17.87 -6.68 10.38
CA ASP A 21 16.64 -5.94 10.56
C ASP A 21 16.82 -4.49 11.07
N PHE A 22 16.12 -3.54 10.50
CA PHE A 22 16.01 -2.15 10.97
C PHE A 22 15.21 -2.00 12.27
N ARG A 23 15.32 -2.95 13.19
CA ARG A 23 14.41 -3.09 14.35
C ARG A 23 14.42 -1.93 15.33
N ASP A 24 15.38 -1.03 15.28
CA ASP A 24 15.57 0.01 16.28
C ASP A 24 15.62 1.43 15.69
N PHE A 25 15.16 1.62 14.45
CA PHE A 25 15.21 2.92 13.78
C PHE A 25 13.82 3.54 13.63
N ASP A 26 13.67 4.78 14.06
CA ASP A 26 12.53 5.62 13.73
C ASP A 26 12.80 6.31 12.38
N LEU A 27 12.09 5.89 11.34
CA LEU A 27 12.16 6.44 10.00
C LEU A 27 11.09 7.51 9.75
N SER A 28 10.39 7.98 10.78
CA SER A 28 9.42 9.06 10.65
C SER A 28 10.09 10.31 10.10
N HIS A 29 9.44 10.97 9.13
CA HIS A 29 9.96 12.13 8.42
C HIS A 29 11.26 11.88 7.62
N SER A 30 11.59 10.62 7.32
CA SER A 30 12.73 10.31 6.46
C SER A 30 12.40 10.59 4.98
N ILE A 31 13.43 10.87 4.18
CA ILE A 31 13.28 11.15 2.75
C ILE A 31 14.25 10.29 1.96
N ALA A 32 13.75 9.59 0.96
CA ALA A 32 14.55 8.88 -0.03
C ALA A 32 13.93 9.07 -1.42
N GLU A 33 14.77 9.31 -2.42
CA GLU A 33 14.34 9.42 -3.82
C GLU A 33 15.10 8.41 -4.67
N ALA A 34 14.38 7.70 -5.54
CA ALA A 34 14.91 6.77 -6.52
C ALA A 34 15.89 5.71 -5.94
N GLN A 35 15.69 5.31 -4.69
CA GLN A 35 16.49 4.30 -4.01
C GLN A 35 15.95 2.89 -4.25
N MET A 36 16.79 1.88 -4.08
CA MET A 36 16.42 0.47 -4.15
C MET A 36 16.61 -0.19 -2.77
N PHE A 37 15.55 -0.86 -2.32
CA PHE A 37 15.53 -1.65 -1.09
C PHE A 37 15.25 -3.10 -1.48
N ASP A 38 16.17 -4.00 -1.18
CA ASP A 38 16.06 -5.42 -1.52
C ASP A 38 16.12 -6.29 -0.28
N ASN A 39 15.08 -7.09 -0.08
CA ASN A 39 14.93 -8.02 1.04
C ASN A 39 15.08 -7.36 2.43
N VAL A 40 14.51 -6.16 2.57
CA VAL A 40 14.55 -5.38 3.82
C VAL A 40 13.30 -5.63 4.64
N SER A 41 13.45 -5.86 5.93
CA SER A 41 12.36 -5.95 6.89
C SER A 41 12.25 -4.65 7.67
N PHE A 42 11.16 -3.90 7.45
CA PHE A 42 10.87 -2.64 8.15
C PHE A 42 9.97 -2.85 9.37
N TRP A 43 9.64 -4.09 9.74
CA TRP A 43 8.75 -4.31 10.85
C TRP A 43 9.45 -4.20 12.20
N SER A 44 8.89 -3.42 13.11
CA SER A 44 9.27 -3.38 14.51
C SER A 44 8.10 -2.90 15.36
N ILE A 45 8.13 -3.24 16.67
CA ILE A 45 7.09 -2.80 17.62
C ILE A 45 7.25 -1.31 17.97
N THR A 46 8.38 -0.70 17.66
CA THR A 46 8.72 0.69 18.07
C THR A 46 9.01 1.63 16.91
N GLU A 47 9.00 1.14 15.67
CA GLU A 47 9.38 1.91 14.49
C GLU A 47 8.19 2.42 13.71
N SER A 48 8.38 3.57 13.11
CA SER A 48 7.37 4.23 12.30
C SER A 48 8.02 4.83 11.06
N MET A 49 7.28 4.80 9.94
CA MET A 49 7.59 5.55 8.73
C MET A 49 6.58 6.68 8.52
N ARG A 50 5.98 7.19 9.61
CA ARG A 50 4.99 8.27 9.52
C ARG A 50 5.56 9.49 8.82
N GLN A 51 4.77 10.07 7.90
CA GLN A 51 5.13 11.30 7.20
C GLN A 51 6.52 11.24 6.52
N SER A 52 6.96 10.04 6.14
CA SER A 52 8.18 9.84 5.36
C SER A 52 7.89 9.99 3.86
N GLU A 53 8.91 10.30 3.08
CA GLU A 53 8.81 10.48 1.63
C GLU A 53 9.77 9.53 0.91
N TYR A 54 9.23 8.56 0.16
CA TYR A 54 9.96 7.57 -0.63
C TYR A 54 9.49 7.60 -2.08
N ILE A 55 9.86 8.65 -2.80
CA ILE A 55 9.37 8.94 -4.15
C ILE A 55 10.19 8.19 -5.21
N GLY A 56 9.52 7.47 -6.10
CA GLY A 56 10.17 6.74 -7.20
C GLY A 56 11.12 5.63 -6.72
N CYS A 57 10.98 5.18 -5.49
CA CYS A 57 11.79 4.11 -4.91
C CYS A 57 11.36 2.73 -5.42
N GLN A 58 12.25 1.76 -5.30
CA GLN A 58 12.00 0.36 -5.62
C GLN A 58 12.16 -0.50 -4.37
N PHE A 59 11.11 -1.23 -4.03
CA PHE A 59 11.09 -2.16 -2.90
C PHE A 59 10.87 -3.56 -3.45
N ASN A 60 11.83 -4.46 -3.21
CA ASN A 60 11.77 -5.85 -3.64
C ASN A 60 11.84 -6.77 -2.41
N LYS A 61 10.82 -7.60 -2.23
CA LYS A 61 10.69 -8.53 -1.10
C LYS A 61 10.84 -7.88 0.27
N CYS A 62 10.33 -6.66 0.38
CA CYS A 62 10.37 -5.92 1.63
C CYS A 62 9.14 -6.24 2.49
N SER A 63 9.31 -6.27 3.81
CA SER A 63 8.20 -6.43 4.74
C SER A 63 7.96 -5.13 5.50
N PHE A 64 6.71 -4.66 5.41
CA PHE A 64 6.13 -3.54 6.15
C PHE A 64 5.08 -4.05 7.17
N TYR A 65 5.17 -5.32 7.54
CA TYR A 65 4.22 -5.99 8.42
C TYR A 65 4.00 -5.21 9.71
N LYS A 66 2.75 -4.82 9.97
CA LYS A 66 2.34 -4.03 11.15
C LYS A 66 3.05 -2.69 11.32
N LEU A 67 3.69 -2.18 10.29
CA LEU A 67 4.40 -0.90 10.37
C LEU A 67 3.40 0.27 10.36
N ASP A 68 3.67 1.27 11.19
CA ASP A 68 2.97 2.55 11.18
C ASP A 68 3.55 3.44 10.07
N MET A 69 2.78 3.62 9.00
CA MET A 69 3.11 4.38 7.80
C MET A 69 2.10 5.51 7.54
N GLU A 70 1.40 5.99 8.59
CA GLU A 70 0.41 7.04 8.40
C GLU A 70 1.00 8.27 7.70
N PHE A 71 0.29 8.75 6.68
CA PHE A 71 0.68 9.92 5.87
C PHE A 71 2.05 9.81 5.19
N ALA A 72 2.58 8.61 5.00
CA ALA A 72 3.80 8.42 4.23
C ALA A 72 3.54 8.57 2.73
N GLU A 73 4.54 9.03 1.97
CA GLU A 73 4.46 9.25 0.53
C GLU A 73 5.36 8.28 -0.25
N PHE A 74 4.73 7.46 -1.10
CA PHE A 74 5.38 6.47 -1.96
C PHE A 74 5.02 6.66 -3.44
N ASN A 75 4.73 7.89 -3.84
CA ASN A 75 4.29 8.19 -5.18
C ASN A 75 5.29 7.69 -6.23
N THR A 76 4.78 7.07 -7.30
CA THR A 76 5.55 6.51 -8.42
C THR A 76 6.56 5.40 -8.04
N SER A 77 6.49 4.88 -6.84
CA SER A 77 7.35 3.79 -6.37
C SER A 77 6.89 2.42 -6.85
N THR A 78 7.80 1.47 -6.89
CA THR A 78 7.54 0.08 -7.28
C THR A 78 7.73 -0.84 -6.09
N PHE A 79 6.77 -1.75 -5.88
CA PHE A 79 6.78 -2.76 -4.83
C PHE A 79 6.65 -4.14 -5.49
N GLU A 80 7.64 -5.00 -5.34
CA GLU A 80 7.63 -6.36 -5.87
C GLU A 80 7.71 -7.36 -4.72
N ASP A 81 6.71 -8.25 -4.62
CA ASP A 81 6.59 -9.26 -3.56
C ASP A 81 6.71 -8.68 -2.14
N CYS A 82 6.09 -7.52 -1.89
CA CYS A 82 6.14 -6.83 -0.61
C CYS A 82 4.95 -7.17 0.29
N ASP A 83 5.20 -7.26 1.59
CA ASP A 83 4.23 -7.61 2.62
C ASP A 83 3.80 -6.36 3.42
N PHE A 84 2.52 -5.96 3.30
CA PHE A 84 1.88 -4.89 4.06
C PHE A 84 0.80 -5.43 5.03
N ASP A 85 0.79 -6.75 5.33
CA ASP A 85 -0.21 -7.32 6.23
C ASP A 85 -0.25 -6.54 7.55
N ARG A 86 -1.45 -6.08 7.90
CA ARG A 86 -1.74 -5.27 9.11
C ARG A 86 -0.97 -3.95 9.23
N ALA A 87 -0.36 -3.44 8.17
CA ALA A 87 0.25 -2.11 8.20
C ALA A 87 -0.81 -1.03 8.43
N ASP A 88 -0.44 0.05 9.10
CA ASP A 88 -1.25 1.26 9.21
C ASP A 88 -0.78 2.29 8.16
N LEU A 89 -1.57 2.43 7.11
CA LEU A 89 -1.33 3.28 5.96
C LEU A 89 -2.32 4.46 5.90
N HIS A 90 -3.00 4.79 7.01
CA HIS A 90 -4.01 5.84 7.02
C HIS A 90 -3.48 7.14 6.38
N GLY A 91 -4.17 7.61 5.34
CA GLY A 91 -3.82 8.84 4.62
C GLY A 91 -2.48 8.79 3.86
N ALA A 92 -1.88 7.62 3.67
CA ALA A 92 -0.67 7.49 2.86
C ALA A 92 -0.94 7.70 1.37
N HIS A 93 0.09 8.08 0.60
CA HIS A 93 0.01 8.38 -0.81
C HIS A 93 0.86 7.45 -1.66
N PHE A 94 0.21 6.74 -2.60
CA PHE A 94 0.83 5.80 -3.54
C PHE A 94 0.47 6.12 -5.00
N ARG A 95 0.26 7.39 -5.34
CA ARG A 95 -0.19 7.77 -6.69
C ARG A 95 0.77 7.30 -7.78
N GLY A 96 0.22 6.57 -8.75
CA GLY A 96 1.00 6.01 -9.84
C GLY A 96 2.01 4.97 -9.40
N ALA A 97 1.86 4.39 -8.21
CA ALA A 97 2.71 3.30 -7.75
C ALA A 97 2.42 2.00 -8.50
N VAL A 98 3.39 1.10 -8.53
CA VAL A 98 3.28 -0.19 -9.21
C VAL A 98 3.54 -1.31 -8.22
N PHE A 99 2.54 -2.18 -8.04
CA PHE A 99 2.61 -3.34 -7.16
C PHE A 99 2.68 -4.61 -8.01
N LEU A 100 3.80 -5.31 -7.95
CA LEU A 100 4.14 -6.47 -8.76
C LEU A 100 4.32 -7.72 -7.90
N GLY A 101 4.43 -8.85 -8.60
CA GLY A 101 4.66 -10.15 -7.96
C GLY A 101 3.36 -10.84 -7.57
N THR A 102 3.48 -11.99 -6.92
CA THR A 102 2.35 -12.83 -6.50
C THR A 102 2.14 -12.81 -4.99
N ASN A 103 3.02 -12.13 -4.27
CA ASN A 103 3.04 -12.10 -2.80
C ASN A 103 2.91 -10.68 -2.23
N THR A 104 2.52 -9.69 -3.05
CA THR A 104 2.19 -8.36 -2.50
C THR A 104 0.82 -8.45 -1.84
N ASP A 105 0.78 -8.15 -0.55
CA ASP A 105 -0.33 -8.44 0.34
C ASP A 105 -0.63 -7.25 1.24
N PHE A 106 -1.90 -6.83 1.29
CA PHE A 106 -2.45 -5.80 2.20
C PHE A 106 -3.49 -6.39 3.16
N HIS A 107 -3.48 -7.71 3.37
CA HIS A 107 -4.45 -8.38 4.23
C HIS A 107 -4.55 -7.70 5.61
N ASP A 108 -5.78 -7.44 6.08
CA ASP A 108 -6.06 -6.74 7.35
C ASP A 108 -5.39 -5.36 7.51
N ALA A 109 -4.81 -4.76 6.46
CA ALA A 109 -4.20 -3.44 6.56
C ALA A 109 -5.24 -2.33 6.80
N ALA A 110 -4.85 -1.28 7.53
CA ALA A 110 -5.64 -0.07 7.67
C ALA A 110 -5.26 0.93 6.57
N ILE A 111 -6.06 1.00 5.50
CA ILE A 111 -5.82 1.86 4.33
C ILE A 111 -6.90 2.95 4.18
N ALA A 112 -7.44 3.43 5.31
CA ALA A 112 -8.43 4.50 5.29
C ALA A 112 -7.83 5.79 4.70
N LEU A 113 -8.56 6.45 3.80
CA LEU A 113 -8.13 7.68 3.11
C LEU A 113 -6.80 7.57 2.36
N VAL A 114 -6.33 6.37 2.06
CA VAL A 114 -5.15 6.17 1.21
C VAL A 114 -5.41 6.67 -0.21
N ASP A 115 -4.41 7.27 -0.85
CA ASP A 115 -4.48 7.66 -2.26
C ASP A 115 -3.64 6.70 -3.13
N PHE A 116 -4.33 5.75 -3.78
CA PHE A 116 -3.77 4.85 -4.78
C PHE A 116 -4.06 5.27 -6.23
N THR A 117 -4.55 6.49 -6.45
CA THR A 117 -4.95 6.96 -7.80
C THR A 117 -3.90 6.61 -8.86
N GLN A 118 -4.34 6.03 -9.97
CA GLN A 118 -3.51 5.61 -11.11
C GLN A 118 -2.48 4.52 -10.82
N SER A 119 -2.58 3.82 -9.70
CA SER A 119 -1.68 2.72 -9.37
C SER A 119 -2.04 1.44 -10.11
N ILE A 120 -1.06 0.55 -10.23
CA ILE A 120 -1.18 -0.74 -10.90
C ILE A 120 -1.04 -1.85 -9.89
N PHE A 121 -2.07 -2.67 -9.77
CA PHE A 121 -2.10 -3.87 -8.93
C PHE A 121 -2.41 -5.08 -9.81
N ALA A 122 -1.67 -6.16 -9.63
CA ALA A 122 -1.95 -7.42 -10.31
C ALA A 122 -2.17 -8.54 -9.29
N ASN A 123 -3.42 -8.99 -9.14
CA ASN A 123 -3.83 -10.05 -8.21
C ASN A 123 -3.41 -9.78 -6.75
N VAL A 124 -3.46 -8.53 -6.33
CA VAL A 124 -3.10 -8.12 -4.96
C VAL A 124 -4.20 -8.51 -3.98
N ASP A 125 -3.81 -8.94 -2.79
CA ASP A 125 -4.74 -9.26 -1.71
C ASP A 125 -5.03 -8.03 -0.84
N PHE A 126 -6.30 -7.60 -0.85
CA PHE A 126 -6.88 -6.57 0.01
C PHE A 126 -7.95 -7.15 0.94
N SER A 127 -7.97 -8.47 1.15
CA SER A 127 -9.00 -9.10 1.98
C SER A 127 -8.92 -8.59 3.41
N GLY A 128 -10.09 -8.38 4.01
CA GLY A 128 -10.21 -7.89 5.38
C GLY A 128 -9.74 -6.45 5.60
N THR A 129 -9.28 -5.71 4.58
CA THR A 129 -8.78 -4.34 4.75
C THR A 129 -9.84 -3.40 5.32
N TYR A 130 -9.39 -2.45 6.15
CA TYR A 130 -10.17 -1.31 6.59
C TYR A 130 -9.85 -0.09 5.71
N ALA A 131 -10.68 0.18 4.70
CA ALA A 131 -10.43 1.10 3.60
C ALA A 131 -11.49 2.21 3.39
N PRO A 132 -12.11 2.78 4.44
CA PRO A 132 -13.12 3.80 4.22
C PRO A 132 -12.52 5.05 3.57
N GLY A 133 -13.17 5.53 2.50
CA GLY A 133 -12.73 6.69 1.74
C GLY A 133 -11.41 6.51 0.98
N ALA A 134 -10.96 5.28 0.76
CA ALA A 134 -9.75 5.01 -0.02
C ALA A 134 -9.95 5.37 -1.50
N GLU A 135 -8.93 5.96 -2.12
CA GLU A 135 -8.94 6.42 -3.51
C GLU A 135 -8.27 5.39 -4.44
N PHE A 136 -9.07 4.64 -5.16
CA PHE A 136 -8.64 3.69 -6.19
C PHE A 136 -8.97 4.18 -7.61
N ALA A 137 -9.19 5.49 -7.79
CA ALA A 137 -9.55 6.03 -9.09
C ALA A 137 -8.47 5.75 -10.15
N GLU A 138 -8.92 5.33 -11.34
CA GLU A 138 -8.05 5.01 -12.48
C GLU A 138 -7.03 3.87 -12.23
N CYS A 139 -7.19 3.10 -11.15
CA CYS A 139 -6.31 1.96 -10.86
C CYS A 139 -6.55 0.77 -11.79
N SER A 140 -5.50 -0.03 -12.02
CA SER A 140 -5.63 -1.38 -12.56
C SER A 140 -5.70 -2.37 -11.41
N LEU A 141 -6.89 -2.93 -11.14
CA LEU A 141 -7.19 -3.83 -10.02
C LEU A 141 -7.67 -5.21 -10.50
N LYS A 142 -7.18 -5.65 -11.66
CA LYS A 142 -7.57 -6.93 -12.23
C LYS A 142 -7.24 -8.09 -11.29
N GLY A 143 -8.27 -8.89 -10.98
CA GLY A 143 -8.12 -10.05 -10.10
C GLY A 143 -7.76 -9.71 -8.66
N ALA A 144 -7.92 -8.46 -8.23
CA ALA A 144 -7.70 -8.09 -6.84
C ALA A 144 -8.74 -8.76 -5.92
N ASN A 145 -8.31 -9.17 -4.74
CA ASN A 145 -9.14 -9.77 -3.72
C ASN A 145 -9.54 -8.72 -2.67
N PHE A 146 -10.82 -8.34 -2.63
CA PHE A 146 -11.43 -7.44 -1.63
C PHE A 146 -12.42 -8.16 -0.72
N THR A 147 -12.31 -9.49 -0.58
CA THR A 147 -13.23 -10.25 0.26
C THR A 147 -13.22 -9.73 1.70
N GLU A 148 -14.43 -9.55 2.29
CA GLU A 148 -14.61 -9.06 3.67
C GLU A 148 -14.02 -7.66 3.93
N ALA A 149 -13.62 -6.90 2.91
CA ALA A 149 -13.07 -5.55 3.07
C ALA A 149 -14.16 -4.53 3.46
N ILE A 150 -13.80 -3.53 4.26
CA ILE A 150 -14.66 -2.39 4.59
C ILE A 150 -14.27 -1.22 3.69
N LEU A 151 -15.06 -0.99 2.62
CA LEU A 151 -14.77 -0.03 1.54
C LEU A 151 -15.70 1.21 1.54
N ARG A 152 -16.36 1.52 2.65
CA ARG A 152 -17.36 2.60 2.71
C ARG A 152 -16.83 3.91 2.15
N GLY A 153 -17.55 4.48 1.17
CA GLY A 153 -17.18 5.73 0.53
C GLY A 153 -15.89 5.67 -0.27
N ALA A 154 -15.34 4.48 -0.56
CA ALA A 154 -14.17 4.36 -1.42
C ALA A 154 -14.50 4.73 -2.87
N ASN A 155 -13.52 5.24 -3.60
CA ASN A 155 -13.66 5.71 -4.96
C ASN A 155 -12.94 4.78 -5.94
N PHE A 156 -13.71 4.04 -6.78
CA PHE A 156 -13.21 3.21 -7.87
C PHE A 156 -13.53 3.81 -9.26
N THR A 157 -13.72 5.12 -9.34
CA THR A 157 -14.02 5.80 -10.61
C THR A 157 -12.97 5.44 -11.66
N ARG A 158 -13.40 4.91 -12.82
CA ARG A 158 -12.56 4.46 -13.94
C ARG A 158 -11.56 3.34 -13.60
N ALA A 159 -11.66 2.68 -12.47
CA ALA A 159 -10.81 1.55 -12.16
C ALA A 159 -11.12 0.33 -13.05
N ASP A 160 -10.12 -0.47 -13.35
CA ASP A 160 -10.28 -1.76 -14.05
C ASP A 160 -10.40 -2.88 -13.01
N LEU A 161 -11.63 -3.32 -12.76
CA LEU A 161 -12.02 -4.28 -11.72
C LEU A 161 -12.33 -5.68 -12.28
N ARG A 162 -11.96 -5.97 -13.51
CA ARG A 162 -12.22 -7.28 -14.10
C ARG A 162 -11.58 -8.40 -13.29
N GLY A 163 -12.39 -9.37 -12.92
CA GLY A 163 -11.96 -10.49 -12.08
C GLY A 163 -11.72 -10.17 -10.61
N ALA A 164 -12.01 -8.94 -10.16
CA ALA A 164 -11.93 -8.61 -8.75
C ALA A 164 -13.04 -9.30 -7.95
N ASP A 165 -12.74 -9.70 -6.71
CA ASP A 165 -13.68 -10.36 -5.80
C ASP A 165 -14.00 -9.45 -4.60
N PHE A 166 -15.28 -9.02 -4.51
CA PHE A 166 -15.83 -8.22 -3.42
C PHE A 166 -16.78 -9.03 -2.52
N SER A 167 -16.68 -10.36 -2.50
CA SER A 167 -17.54 -11.21 -1.66
C SER A 167 -17.46 -10.78 -0.20
N GLY A 168 -18.60 -10.51 0.44
CA GLY A 168 -18.67 -10.06 1.83
C GLY A 168 -18.16 -8.65 2.11
N ALA A 169 -17.72 -7.90 1.09
CA ALA A 169 -17.26 -6.54 1.27
C ALA A 169 -18.40 -5.57 1.60
N ASP A 170 -18.12 -4.55 2.43
CA ASP A 170 -19.03 -3.43 2.68
C ASP A 170 -18.80 -2.33 1.63
N LEU A 171 -19.67 -2.27 0.65
CA LEU A 171 -19.64 -1.30 -0.46
C LEU A 171 -20.55 -0.08 -0.25
N THR A 172 -20.93 0.24 0.99
CA THR A 172 -21.79 1.39 1.29
C THR A 172 -21.17 2.70 0.76
N ASP A 173 -21.93 3.45 -0.03
CA ASP A 173 -21.52 4.74 -0.61
C ASP A 173 -20.25 4.67 -1.52
N VAL A 174 -19.91 3.51 -2.05
CA VAL A 174 -18.76 3.35 -2.96
C VAL A 174 -19.09 3.96 -4.34
N GLU A 175 -18.11 4.65 -4.93
CA GLU A 175 -18.20 5.24 -6.25
C GLU A 175 -17.60 4.31 -7.32
N PHE A 176 -18.43 3.85 -8.28
CA PHE A 176 -18.01 3.02 -9.41
C PHE A 176 -18.20 3.73 -10.77
N GLU A 177 -18.21 5.07 -10.81
CA GLU A 177 -18.45 5.79 -12.06
C GLU A 177 -17.42 5.38 -13.14
N SER A 178 -17.93 4.87 -14.27
CA SER A 178 -17.09 4.41 -15.38
C SER A 178 -16.06 3.33 -15.03
N ALA A 179 -16.20 2.63 -13.92
CA ALA A 179 -15.38 1.47 -13.61
C ALA A 179 -15.62 0.35 -14.64
N ILE A 180 -14.56 -0.42 -14.94
CA ILE A 180 -14.63 -1.54 -15.88
C ILE A 180 -14.83 -2.82 -15.10
N ILE A 181 -16.00 -3.42 -15.21
CA ILE A 181 -16.36 -4.72 -14.63
C ILE A 181 -16.75 -5.69 -15.75
N ASP A 182 -16.69 -6.98 -15.51
CA ASP A 182 -17.16 -8.03 -16.44
C ASP A 182 -17.77 -9.22 -15.68
N ASP A 183 -18.09 -10.29 -16.40
CA ASP A 183 -18.73 -11.49 -15.84
C ASP A 183 -17.83 -12.22 -14.83
N THR A 184 -16.56 -11.86 -14.69
CA THR A 184 -15.61 -12.43 -13.75
C THR A 184 -15.46 -11.61 -12.46
N THR A 185 -16.04 -10.39 -12.43
CA THR A 185 -16.09 -9.56 -11.22
C THR A 185 -17.18 -10.07 -10.28
N ILE A 186 -16.83 -10.35 -9.04
CA ILE A 186 -17.76 -10.84 -8.03
C ILE A 186 -18.16 -9.69 -7.11
N LEU A 187 -19.43 -9.36 -7.06
CA LEU A 187 -20.00 -8.37 -6.14
C LEU A 187 -20.64 -9.08 -4.93
N PRO A 188 -20.78 -8.39 -3.78
CA PRO A 188 -21.46 -8.95 -2.62
C PRO A 188 -22.91 -9.34 -2.99
N GLU A 189 -23.42 -10.40 -2.34
CA GLU A 189 -24.85 -10.73 -2.43
C GLU A 189 -25.66 -9.58 -1.81
N GLU A 190 -26.70 -9.10 -2.52
CA GLU A 190 -27.64 -8.12 -1.97
C GLU A 190 -28.39 -8.75 -0.80
N HIS A 191 -28.33 -8.15 0.37
CA HIS A 191 -29.10 -8.53 1.55
C HIS A 191 -30.35 -7.67 1.72
#